data_a7af69439ef4f59b16ba9c5f3f2b8cd4
#
_entry.id   a7af69439ef4f59b16ba9c5f3f2b8cd4
#
_cell.length_a   1.000
_cell.length_b   1.000
_cell.length_c   1.000
_cell.angle_alpha   90.00
_cell.angle_beta   90.00
_cell.angle_gamma   90.00
#
_symmetry.space_group_name_H-M   'P 1'
#
loop_
_entity.id
_entity.type
_entity.pdbx_description
1 polymer ?
#
loop_
_entity_poly.entity_id
_entity_poly.type
_entity_poly.pdbx_seq_one_letter_code
_entity_poly.pdbx_strand_id
1 'polypeptide(L)'
;MIDESLVRASDSVLLVVDAQPGFLTRLDPSVAESLVARIGWLARVATRLGIPILATEEETGHNGPTDPTIVAALASGSSPYRKEIFGLADQADIMSAVDATGRRTAVLVGLETDVCVAHSALGLMDRGYRVVVVADATGSPGDAHAAGLDRMVRSGVLVISTKGLYYEWIRTVEKAHEIEVAVPPPLDLRL
;
A
#
# COMPACT_ATOMS: atom_id res chain seq x y z
N MET A 1 -22.36 -10.51 15.02
CA MET A 1 -21.90 -9.43 14.13
C MET A 1 -20.39 -9.46 14.15
N ILE A 2 -19.77 -9.64 13.00
CA ILE A 2 -18.32 -9.55 12.85
C ILE A 2 -18.00 -8.07 12.92
N ASP A 3 -17.08 -7.67 13.80
CA ASP A 3 -16.63 -6.28 13.88
C ASP A 3 -15.93 -5.89 12.56
N GLU A 4 -16.68 -5.25 11.66
CA GLU A 4 -16.19 -4.76 10.37
C GLU A 4 -15.46 -3.42 10.50
N SER A 5 -15.41 -2.84 11.69
CA SER A 5 -14.79 -1.52 11.91
C SER A 5 -13.28 -1.55 11.71
N LEU A 6 -12.60 -2.59 12.17
CA LEU A 6 -11.14 -2.71 12.07
C LEU A 6 -10.71 -3.50 10.83
N VAL A 7 -9.50 -3.20 10.30
CA VAL A 7 -8.89 -3.90 9.17
C VAL A 7 -8.35 -5.27 9.61
N ARG A 8 -8.71 -6.33 8.90
CA ARG A 8 -8.30 -7.70 9.24
C ARG A 8 -7.22 -8.21 8.29
N ALA A 9 -6.14 -8.73 8.84
CA ALA A 9 -5.09 -9.39 8.06
C ALA A 9 -5.65 -10.53 7.18
N SER A 10 -6.60 -11.32 7.70
CA SER A 10 -7.20 -12.46 6.98
C SER A 10 -8.06 -12.06 5.78
N ASP A 11 -8.47 -10.80 5.66
CA ASP A 11 -9.27 -10.29 4.55
C ASP A 11 -8.52 -9.26 3.69
N SER A 12 -7.29 -8.90 4.08
CA SER A 12 -6.50 -7.88 3.39
C SER A 12 -5.70 -8.42 2.21
N VAL A 13 -5.56 -7.59 1.16
CA VAL A 13 -4.50 -7.65 0.16
C VAL A 13 -3.74 -6.33 0.18
N LEU A 14 -2.41 -6.37 0.21
CA LEU A 14 -1.56 -5.18 0.13
C LEU A 14 -1.24 -4.86 -1.32
N LEU A 15 -1.56 -3.65 -1.76
CA LEU A 15 -1.33 -3.14 -3.09
C LEU A 15 -0.28 -2.03 -3.04
N VAL A 16 0.91 -2.30 -3.58
CA VAL A 16 2.01 -1.33 -3.69
C VAL A 16 1.91 -0.66 -5.06
N VAL A 17 1.47 0.58 -5.07
CA VAL A 17 1.19 1.35 -6.29
C VAL A 17 2.44 2.16 -6.66
N ASP A 18 3.05 1.86 -7.80
CA ASP A 18 4.04 2.66 -8.52
C ASP A 18 5.16 3.28 -7.63
N ALA A 19 5.72 2.48 -6.73
CA ALA A 19 6.80 2.93 -5.85
C ALA A 19 8.15 2.98 -6.60
N GLN A 20 8.26 3.89 -7.56
CA GLN A 20 9.31 4.01 -8.55
C GLN A 20 10.16 5.29 -8.37
N PRO A 21 11.45 5.27 -8.74
CA PRO A 21 12.35 6.44 -8.62
C PRO A 21 11.81 7.71 -9.29
N GLY A 22 11.13 7.58 -10.45
CA GLY A 22 10.58 8.72 -11.18
C GLY A 22 9.56 9.52 -10.38
N PHE A 23 8.82 8.87 -9.47
CA PHE A 23 7.89 9.53 -8.53
C PHE A 23 8.59 9.93 -7.22
N LEU A 24 9.42 9.04 -6.66
CA LEU A 24 10.12 9.28 -5.40
C LEU A 24 10.99 10.54 -5.42
N THR A 25 11.68 10.80 -6.54
CA THR A 25 12.55 11.98 -6.71
C THR A 25 11.80 13.32 -6.74
N ARG A 26 10.47 13.30 -6.84
CA ARG A 26 9.62 14.51 -6.76
C ARG A 26 9.29 14.92 -5.33
N LEU A 27 9.58 14.05 -4.35
CA LEU A 27 9.36 14.29 -2.93
C LEU A 27 10.64 14.84 -2.28
N ASP A 28 10.48 15.46 -1.10
CA ASP A 28 11.64 15.73 -0.26
C ASP A 28 12.38 14.44 0.05
N PRO A 29 13.73 14.40 -0.01
CA PRO A 29 14.50 13.16 0.16
C PRO A 29 14.19 12.41 1.46
N SER A 30 14.00 13.12 2.57
CA SER A 30 13.65 12.52 3.86
C SER A 30 12.24 11.90 3.87
N VAL A 31 11.31 12.50 3.14
CA VAL A 31 9.94 11.95 2.96
C VAL A 31 10.00 10.70 2.09
N ALA A 32 10.72 10.72 0.98
CA ALA A 32 10.89 9.58 0.10
C ALA A 32 11.55 8.38 0.82
N GLU A 33 12.61 8.63 1.60
CA GLU A 33 13.29 7.61 2.39
C GLU A 33 12.34 6.96 3.42
N SER A 34 11.63 7.78 4.21
CA SER A 34 10.65 7.28 5.19
C SER A 34 9.53 6.48 4.53
N LEU A 35 9.05 6.95 3.37
CA LEU A 35 7.98 6.29 2.61
C LEU A 35 8.42 4.92 2.11
N VAL A 36 9.59 4.81 1.48
CA VAL A 36 10.16 3.54 1.02
C VAL A 36 10.36 2.58 2.19
N ALA A 37 10.90 3.08 3.31
CA ALA A 37 11.12 2.27 4.51
C ALA A 37 9.81 1.70 5.08
N ARG A 38 8.73 2.51 5.14
CA ARG A 38 7.41 2.09 5.63
C ARG A 38 6.72 1.11 4.68
N ILE A 39 6.76 1.36 3.37
CA ILE A 39 6.22 0.42 2.36
C ILE A 39 6.92 -0.92 2.46
N GLY A 40 8.26 -0.94 2.45
CA GLY A 40 9.05 -2.16 2.56
C GLY A 40 8.81 -2.90 3.89
N TRP A 41 8.65 -2.16 4.99
CA TRP A 41 8.31 -2.77 6.29
C TRP A 41 6.91 -3.39 6.28
N LEU A 42 5.89 -2.67 5.79
CA LEU A 42 4.53 -3.20 5.66
C LEU A 42 4.48 -4.45 4.78
N ALA A 43 5.24 -4.48 3.68
CA ALA A 43 5.33 -5.66 2.82
C ALA A 43 5.92 -6.87 3.57
N ARG A 44 6.98 -6.67 4.37
CA ARG A 44 7.55 -7.74 5.21
C ARG A 44 6.57 -8.22 6.29
N VAL A 45 5.87 -7.30 6.94
CA VAL A 45 4.80 -7.63 7.91
C VAL A 45 3.68 -8.41 7.23
N ALA A 46 3.22 -7.95 6.07
CA ALA A 46 2.19 -8.63 5.27
C ALA A 46 2.61 -10.06 4.92
N THR A 47 3.85 -10.24 4.44
CA THR A 47 4.43 -11.58 4.16
C THR A 47 4.40 -12.47 5.40
N ARG A 48 4.82 -11.95 6.56
CA ARG A 48 4.83 -12.71 7.82
C ARG A 48 3.43 -13.11 8.29
N LEU A 49 2.42 -12.32 7.95
CA LEU A 49 1.00 -12.57 8.28
C LEU A 49 0.25 -13.38 7.20
N GLY A 50 0.90 -13.75 6.09
CA GLY A 50 0.26 -14.44 4.98
C GLY A 50 -0.74 -13.56 4.21
N ILE A 51 -0.54 -12.26 4.21
CA ILE A 51 -1.32 -11.29 3.42
C ILE A 51 -0.76 -11.28 2.00
N PRO A 52 -1.57 -11.51 0.96
CA PRO A 52 -1.14 -11.36 -0.42
C PRO A 52 -0.66 -9.94 -0.73
N ILE A 53 0.39 -9.83 -1.55
CA ILE A 53 0.96 -8.55 -1.96
C ILE A 53 1.01 -8.51 -3.49
N LEU A 54 0.51 -7.43 -4.09
CA LEU A 54 0.70 -7.12 -5.49
C LEU A 54 1.36 -5.74 -5.60
N ALA A 55 2.27 -5.59 -6.55
CA ALA A 55 2.90 -4.32 -6.86
C ALA A 55 2.63 -3.93 -8.32
N THR A 56 2.58 -2.64 -8.60
CA THR A 56 2.44 -2.10 -9.95
C THR A 56 3.60 -1.19 -10.31
N GLU A 57 3.87 -1.07 -11.61
CA GLU A 57 4.85 -0.15 -12.19
C GLU A 57 4.22 0.58 -13.38
N GLU A 58 4.24 1.89 -13.33
CA GLU A 58 3.80 2.74 -14.44
C GLU A 58 4.99 3.14 -15.29
N GLU A 59 4.90 2.91 -16.62
CA GLU A 59 5.85 3.38 -17.62
C GLU A 59 7.33 3.24 -17.16
N THR A 60 7.78 2.02 -16.95
CA THR A 60 9.13 1.72 -16.40
C THR A 60 10.28 2.33 -17.20
N GLY A 61 10.07 2.60 -18.49
CA GLY A 61 11.07 3.29 -19.34
C GLY A 61 11.32 4.75 -18.94
N HIS A 62 10.33 5.38 -18.31
CA HIS A 62 10.41 6.76 -17.85
C HIS A 62 10.61 6.86 -16.33
N ASN A 63 9.85 6.08 -15.57
CA ASN A 63 9.82 6.16 -14.10
C ASN A 63 10.82 5.21 -13.42
N GLY A 64 11.48 4.32 -14.17
CA GLY A 64 12.33 3.28 -13.62
C GLY A 64 11.54 2.10 -13.04
N PRO A 65 12.21 1.04 -12.55
CA PRO A 65 11.57 -0.07 -11.85
C PRO A 65 11.20 0.31 -10.41
N THR A 66 10.34 -0.49 -9.77
CA THR A 66 10.03 -0.39 -8.33
C THR A 66 11.31 -0.34 -7.50
N ASP A 67 11.33 0.46 -6.44
CA ASP A 67 12.48 0.59 -5.54
C ASP A 67 12.98 -0.79 -5.08
N PRO A 68 14.30 -1.06 -5.14
CA PRO A 68 14.87 -2.37 -4.80
C PRO A 68 14.56 -2.84 -3.37
N THR A 69 14.45 -1.91 -2.41
CA THR A 69 14.11 -2.22 -1.02
C THR A 69 12.71 -2.82 -0.92
N ILE A 70 11.78 -2.31 -1.73
CA ILE A 70 10.41 -2.79 -1.79
C ILE A 70 10.36 -4.14 -2.53
N VAL A 71 11.03 -4.24 -3.67
CA VAL A 71 11.11 -5.52 -4.43
C VAL A 71 11.64 -6.65 -3.54
N ALA A 72 12.68 -6.39 -2.75
CA ALA A 72 13.24 -7.37 -1.81
C ALA A 72 12.26 -7.81 -0.71
N ALA A 73 11.22 -7.02 -0.45
CA ALA A 73 10.19 -7.33 0.54
C ALA A 73 8.98 -8.08 -0.06
N LEU A 74 8.87 -8.15 -1.39
CA LEU A 74 7.85 -8.94 -2.06
C LEU A 74 8.13 -10.44 -1.93
N ALA A 75 7.11 -11.27 -2.08
CA ALA A 75 7.28 -12.72 -2.07
C ALA A 75 8.21 -13.17 -3.19
N SER A 76 9.04 -14.19 -2.92
CA SER A 76 9.98 -14.74 -3.91
C SER A 76 9.25 -15.14 -5.20
N GLY A 77 9.71 -14.64 -6.33
CA GLY A 77 9.13 -14.90 -7.65
C GLY A 77 7.99 -13.97 -8.05
N SER A 78 7.59 -13.02 -7.19
CA SER A 78 6.64 -11.97 -7.56
C SER A 78 7.36 -10.87 -8.33
N SER A 79 6.76 -10.45 -9.44
CA SER A 79 7.19 -9.26 -10.21
C SER A 79 6.07 -8.24 -10.21
N PRO A 80 6.38 -6.93 -10.19
CA PRO A 80 5.36 -5.91 -10.34
C PRO A 80 4.63 -6.03 -11.69
N TYR A 81 3.34 -5.73 -11.68
CA TYR A 81 2.52 -5.64 -12.89
C TYR A 81 2.78 -4.32 -13.60
N ARG A 82 2.98 -4.37 -14.91
CA ARG A 82 3.04 -3.15 -15.72
C ARG A 82 1.67 -2.54 -15.84
N LYS A 83 1.60 -1.25 -15.54
CA LYS A 83 0.37 -0.47 -15.57
C LYS A 83 0.47 0.62 -16.65
N GLU A 84 -0.51 0.65 -17.55
CA GLU A 84 -0.58 1.61 -18.67
C GLU A 84 -1.64 2.69 -18.43
N ILE A 85 -2.36 2.59 -17.30
CA ILE A 85 -3.42 3.50 -16.88
C ILE A 85 -3.22 3.89 -15.43
N PHE A 86 -3.72 5.05 -15.00
CA PHE A 86 -3.44 5.54 -13.64
C PHE A 86 -4.08 4.68 -12.56
N GLY A 87 -5.33 4.26 -12.73
CA GLY A 87 -6.04 3.42 -11.77
C GLY A 87 -5.89 1.93 -12.06
N LEU A 88 -5.24 1.15 -11.19
CA LEU A 88 -5.04 -0.29 -11.38
C LEU A 88 -6.36 -1.06 -11.56
N ALA A 89 -7.47 -0.54 -11.02
CA ALA A 89 -8.76 -1.21 -11.09
C ALA A 89 -9.34 -1.32 -12.51
N ASP A 90 -8.88 -0.50 -13.44
CA ASP A 90 -9.33 -0.52 -14.83
C ASP A 90 -8.46 -1.40 -15.74
N GLN A 91 -7.42 -2.03 -15.20
CA GLN A 91 -6.57 -2.96 -15.94
C GLN A 91 -6.91 -4.41 -15.61
N ALA A 92 -7.36 -5.16 -16.60
CA ALA A 92 -8.01 -6.45 -16.42
C ALA A 92 -7.10 -7.55 -15.82
N ASP A 93 -5.83 -7.61 -16.21
CA ASP A 93 -4.86 -8.58 -15.69
C ASP A 93 -4.51 -8.30 -14.21
N ILE A 94 -4.36 -7.02 -13.84
CA ILE A 94 -4.14 -6.62 -12.45
C ILE A 94 -5.36 -6.98 -11.61
N MET A 95 -6.57 -6.62 -12.08
CA MET A 95 -7.79 -6.95 -11.35
C MET A 95 -8.02 -8.45 -11.23
N SER A 96 -7.71 -9.24 -12.26
CA SER A 96 -7.77 -10.69 -12.17
C SER A 96 -6.85 -11.24 -11.09
N ALA A 97 -5.66 -10.67 -10.94
CA ALA A 97 -4.73 -11.07 -9.90
C ALA A 97 -5.20 -10.64 -8.49
N VAL A 98 -5.79 -9.44 -8.35
CA VAL A 98 -6.38 -8.99 -7.09
C VAL A 98 -7.56 -9.88 -6.70
N ASP A 99 -8.49 -10.15 -7.62
CA ASP A 99 -9.65 -11.02 -7.39
C ASP A 99 -9.23 -12.46 -7.03
N ALA A 100 -8.18 -12.98 -7.66
CA ALA A 100 -7.64 -14.32 -7.38
C ALA A 100 -7.12 -14.47 -5.95
N THR A 101 -6.80 -13.39 -5.23
CA THR A 101 -6.44 -13.46 -3.81
C THR A 101 -7.60 -13.88 -2.91
N GLY A 102 -8.85 -13.73 -3.36
CA GLY A 102 -10.06 -13.97 -2.58
C GLY A 102 -10.27 -12.96 -1.44
N ARG A 103 -9.47 -11.89 -1.36
CA ARG A 103 -9.56 -10.85 -0.31
C ARG A 103 -10.53 -9.75 -0.73
N ARG A 104 -11.15 -9.11 0.25
CA ARG A 104 -12.16 -8.06 -0.01
C ARG A 104 -11.75 -6.69 0.54
N THR A 105 -10.67 -6.62 1.30
CA THR A 105 -10.10 -5.36 1.81
C THR A 105 -8.80 -5.07 1.07
N ALA A 106 -8.81 -4.07 0.21
CA ALA A 106 -7.64 -3.58 -0.51
C ALA A 106 -6.93 -2.50 0.32
N VAL A 107 -5.68 -2.76 0.70
CA VAL A 107 -4.83 -1.82 1.43
C VAL A 107 -3.81 -1.25 0.47
N LEU A 108 -3.85 0.07 0.23
CA LEU A 108 -3.02 0.76 -0.75
C LEU A 108 -1.90 1.56 -0.07
N VAL A 109 -0.71 1.42 -0.63
CA VAL A 109 0.50 2.20 -0.35
C VAL A 109 1.15 2.61 -1.66
N GLY A 110 2.02 3.61 -1.68
CA GLY A 110 2.78 3.99 -2.91
C GLY A 110 2.49 5.40 -3.42
N LEU A 111 2.65 5.64 -4.72
CA LEU A 111 2.67 6.97 -5.37
C LEU A 111 1.83 7.00 -6.66
N GLU A 112 1.36 8.17 -7.11
CA GLU A 112 1.18 9.41 -6.34
C GLU A 112 -0.19 9.37 -5.65
N THR A 113 -0.27 9.95 -4.43
CA THR A 113 -1.48 9.87 -3.57
C THR A 113 -2.75 10.37 -4.27
N ASP A 114 -2.65 11.51 -4.97
CA ASP A 114 -3.79 12.17 -5.62
C ASP A 114 -4.08 11.66 -7.04
N VAL A 115 -3.18 10.86 -7.62
CA VAL A 115 -3.33 10.31 -8.99
C VAL A 115 -3.48 8.79 -8.92
N CYS A 116 -2.40 8.03 -9.02
CA CYS A 116 -2.47 6.57 -9.16
C CYS A 116 -3.09 5.88 -7.96
N VAL A 117 -2.77 6.33 -6.73
CA VAL A 117 -3.37 5.79 -5.49
C VAL A 117 -4.85 6.14 -5.43
N ALA A 118 -5.22 7.41 -5.64
CA ALA A 118 -6.63 7.82 -5.58
C ALA A 118 -7.50 7.16 -6.67
N HIS A 119 -7.01 7.11 -7.92
CA HIS A 119 -7.75 6.44 -9.01
C HIS A 119 -7.92 4.94 -8.72
N SER A 120 -6.87 4.29 -8.23
CA SER A 120 -6.94 2.88 -7.84
C SER A 120 -7.92 2.66 -6.70
N ALA A 121 -7.87 3.50 -5.66
CA ALA A 121 -8.74 3.41 -4.50
C ALA A 121 -10.22 3.55 -4.90
N LEU A 122 -10.56 4.59 -5.67
CA LEU A 122 -11.93 4.84 -6.09
C LEU A 122 -12.45 3.75 -7.04
N GLY A 123 -11.62 3.32 -8.01
CA GLY A 123 -11.99 2.24 -8.91
C GLY A 123 -12.19 0.88 -8.21
N LEU A 124 -11.42 0.58 -7.15
CA LEU A 124 -11.62 -0.60 -6.33
C LEU A 124 -12.91 -0.51 -5.49
N MET A 125 -13.26 0.68 -4.97
CA MET A 125 -14.55 0.89 -4.29
C MET A 125 -15.73 0.63 -5.23
N ASP A 126 -15.67 1.12 -6.47
CA ASP A 126 -16.72 0.90 -7.47
C ASP A 126 -16.90 -0.60 -7.80
N ARG A 127 -15.86 -1.41 -7.57
CA ARG A 127 -15.89 -2.87 -7.70
C ARG A 127 -16.30 -3.60 -6.41
N GLY A 128 -16.67 -2.86 -5.36
CA GLY A 128 -17.17 -3.40 -4.10
C GLY A 128 -16.09 -3.86 -3.12
N TYR A 129 -14.84 -3.43 -3.30
CA TYR A 129 -13.79 -3.62 -2.29
C TYR A 129 -13.98 -2.63 -1.14
N ARG A 130 -13.69 -3.09 0.08
CA ARG A 130 -13.36 -2.18 1.16
C ARG A 130 -11.96 -1.64 0.90
N VAL A 131 -11.82 -0.31 0.84
CA VAL A 131 -10.53 0.30 0.51
C VAL A 131 -9.95 1.03 1.70
N VAL A 132 -8.67 0.77 1.96
CA VAL A 132 -7.86 1.38 3.01
C VAL A 132 -6.63 2.01 2.37
N VAL A 133 -6.35 3.27 2.66
CA VAL A 133 -5.14 3.95 2.21
C VAL A 133 -4.29 4.29 3.42
N VAL A 134 -2.99 3.94 3.36
CA VAL A 134 -2.05 4.22 4.45
C VAL A 134 -1.40 5.57 4.21
N ALA A 135 -1.88 6.60 4.92
CA ALA A 135 -1.53 7.99 4.67
C ALA A 135 -0.02 8.27 4.68
N ASP A 136 0.70 7.72 5.66
CA ASP A 136 2.14 7.94 5.83
C ASP A 136 3.01 6.89 5.11
N ALA A 137 2.39 6.06 4.26
CA ALA A 137 3.02 5.16 3.29
C ALA A 137 2.54 5.45 1.85
N THR A 138 1.93 6.63 1.63
CA THR A 138 1.65 7.20 0.31
C THR A 138 2.25 8.60 0.23
N GLY A 139 2.51 9.11 -0.97
CA GLY A 139 3.12 10.42 -1.16
C GLY A 139 2.76 11.09 -2.48
N SER A 140 2.75 12.42 -2.47
CA SER A 140 2.69 13.29 -3.67
C SER A 140 3.41 14.61 -3.36
N PRO A 141 3.91 15.34 -4.37
CA PRO A 141 4.56 16.61 -4.16
C PRO A 141 3.63 17.69 -3.58
N GLY A 142 4.15 18.53 -2.68
CA GLY A 142 3.45 19.71 -2.15
C GLY A 142 2.09 19.37 -1.51
N ASP A 143 1.09 20.19 -1.80
CA ASP A 143 -0.26 20.07 -1.23
C ASP A 143 -1.09 18.92 -1.86
N ALA A 144 -0.63 18.31 -2.96
CA ALA A 144 -1.32 17.27 -3.68
C ALA A 144 -1.57 16.03 -2.82
N HIS A 145 -0.62 15.70 -1.92
CA HIS A 145 -0.80 14.61 -0.96
C HIS A 145 -2.03 14.82 -0.07
N ALA A 146 -2.12 15.97 0.58
CA ALA A 146 -3.26 16.28 1.46
C ALA A 146 -4.59 16.34 0.70
N ALA A 147 -4.57 16.93 -0.52
CA ALA A 147 -5.75 17.00 -1.38
C ALA A 147 -6.24 15.62 -1.82
N GLY A 148 -5.32 14.72 -2.16
CA GLY A 148 -5.62 13.33 -2.52
C GLY A 148 -6.25 12.56 -1.36
N LEU A 149 -5.68 12.67 -0.16
CA LEU A 149 -6.24 12.05 1.06
C LEU A 149 -7.63 12.59 1.39
N ASP A 150 -7.83 13.92 1.37
CA ASP A 150 -9.14 14.55 1.64
C ASP A 150 -10.21 14.07 0.64
N ARG A 151 -9.87 14.02 -0.67
CA ARG A 151 -10.77 13.47 -1.70
C ARG A 151 -11.18 12.04 -1.39
N MET A 152 -10.22 11.18 -1.06
CA MET A 152 -10.48 9.76 -0.77
C MET A 152 -11.35 9.58 0.48
N VAL A 153 -11.06 10.32 1.56
CA VAL A 153 -11.90 10.32 2.79
C VAL A 153 -13.33 10.71 2.48
N ARG A 154 -13.56 11.80 1.72
CA ARG A 154 -14.90 12.24 1.32
C ARG A 154 -15.63 11.24 0.44
N SER A 155 -14.91 10.38 -0.25
CA SER A 155 -15.47 9.32 -1.09
C SER A 155 -15.74 8.02 -0.32
N GLY A 156 -15.40 7.94 0.98
CA GLY A 156 -15.63 6.77 1.82
C GLY A 156 -14.45 5.80 1.93
N VAL A 157 -13.27 6.17 1.43
CA VAL A 157 -12.02 5.41 1.64
C VAL A 157 -11.61 5.55 3.11
N LEU A 158 -11.24 4.44 3.75
CA LEU A 158 -10.64 4.46 5.08
C LEU A 158 -9.18 4.90 4.98
N VAL A 159 -8.84 6.02 5.61
CA VAL A 159 -7.46 6.49 5.69
C VAL A 159 -6.92 6.22 7.08
N ILE A 160 -5.76 5.55 7.16
CA ILE A 160 -5.13 5.10 8.40
C ILE A 160 -3.62 5.35 8.34
N SER A 161 -2.95 5.38 9.49
CA SER A 161 -1.48 5.42 9.55
C SER A 161 -0.88 4.01 9.47
N THR A 162 0.40 3.91 9.10
CA THR A 162 1.19 2.67 9.14
C THR A 162 1.08 1.98 10.50
N LYS A 163 1.23 2.73 11.58
CA LYS A 163 1.11 2.22 12.96
C LYS A 163 -0.31 1.71 13.25
N GLY A 164 -1.33 2.46 12.89
CA GLY A 164 -2.73 2.07 13.08
C GLY A 164 -3.04 0.76 12.37
N LEU A 165 -2.70 0.66 11.08
CA LEU A 165 -2.87 -0.55 10.29
C LEU A 165 -2.15 -1.76 10.90
N TYR A 166 -0.90 -1.57 11.32
CA TYR A 166 -0.11 -2.63 11.95
C TYR A 166 -0.86 -3.23 13.13
N TYR A 167 -1.33 -2.42 14.08
CA TYR A 167 -2.03 -2.92 15.25
C TYR A 167 -3.42 -3.49 14.91
N GLU A 168 -4.06 -3.00 13.87
CA GLU A 168 -5.31 -3.61 13.37
C GLU A 168 -5.09 -5.00 12.76
N TRP A 169 -3.96 -5.24 12.09
CA TRP A 169 -3.60 -6.56 11.59
C TRP A 169 -3.15 -7.53 12.70
N ILE A 170 -2.42 -7.03 13.70
CA ILE A 170 -1.80 -7.85 14.75
C ILE A 170 -2.78 -8.25 15.85
N ARG A 171 -3.60 -7.33 16.34
CA ARG A 171 -4.66 -7.51 17.34
C ARG A 171 -4.22 -7.75 18.78
N THR A 172 -3.07 -8.38 19.05
CA THR A 172 -2.65 -8.75 20.41
C THR A 172 -1.23 -8.27 20.71
N VAL A 173 -0.95 -7.96 21.98
CA VAL A 173 0.38 -7.55 22.45
C VAL A 173 1.41 -8.65 22.23
N GLU A 174 1.04 -9.90 22.47
CA GLU A 174 1.92 -11.07 22.27
C GLU A 174 2.38 -11.16 20.82
N LYS A 175 1.41 -11.05 19.87
CA LYS A 175 1.71 -11.09 18.44
C LYS A 175 2.51 -9.88 17.98
N ALA A 176 2.30 -8.70 18.58
CA ALA A 176 3.09 -7.52 18.30
C ALA A 176 4.57 -7.76 18.63
N HIS A 177 4.87 -8.25 19.83
CA HIS A 177 6.25 -8.58 20.22
C HIS A 177 6.89 -9.63 19.30
N GLU A 178 6.15 -10.69 18.91
CA GLU A 178 6.65 -11.70 17.96
C GLU A 178 7.06 -11.07 16.63
N ILE A 179 6.18 -10.23 16.07
CA ILE A 179 6.41 -9.59 14.76
C ILE A 179 7.52 -8.54 14.85
N GLU A 180 7.56 -7.71 15.87
CA GLU A 180 8.60 -6.68 16.04
C GLU A 180 10.00 -7.27 16.14
N VAL A 181 10.14 -8.42 16.78
CA VAL A 181 11.44 -9.16 16.84
C VAL A 181 11.81 -9.70 15.46
N ALA A 182 10.85 -10.25 14.71
CA ALA A 182 11.10 -10.86 13.40
C ALA A 182 11.25 -9.83 12.28
N VAL A 183 10.52 -8.70 12.37
CA VAL A 183 10.45 -7.63 11.37
C VAL A 183 10.54 -6.28 12.10
N PRO A 184 11.74 -5.84 12.51
CA PRO A 184 11.90 -4.58 13.22
C PRO A 184 11.35 -3.39 12.41
N PRO A 185 10.63 -2.45 13.06
CA PRO A 185 10.11 -1.26 12.39
C PRO A 185 11.23 -0.32 11.94
N PRO A 186 10.97 0.55 10.95
CA PRO A 186 11.87 1.65 10.61
C PRO A 186 12.13 2.57 11.81
N LEU A 187 13.29 3.21 11.85
CA LEU A 187 13.71 4.04 12.99
C LEU A 187 12.80 5.25 13.26
N ASP A 188 12.15 5.76 12.22
CA ASP A 188 11.21 6.89 12.29
C ASP A 188 9.76 6.46 12.63
N LEU A 189 9.49 5.15 12.62
CA LEU A 189 8.19 4.60 12.99
C LEU A 189 8.20 4.13 14.45
N ARG A 190 7.60 4.93 15.32
CA ARG A 190 7.40 4.56 16.73
C ARG A 190 6.10 3.78 16.90
N LEU A 191 6.22 2.46 17.08
CA LEU A 191 5.11 1.57 17.39
C LEU A 191 4.60 1.75 18.83
#